data_ffee5a5953ace222f20c7f425a2dfba2
#
_entry.id   ffee5a5953ace222f20c7f425a2dfba2
#
_cell.length_a   1.000
_cell.length_b   1.000
_cell.length_c   1.000
_cell.angle_alpha   90.00
_cell.angle_beta   90.00
_cell.angle_gamma   90.00
#
_symmetry.space_group_name_H-M   'P 1'
#
loop_
_entity.id
_entity.type
_entity.pdbx_description
1 polymer ?
#
loop_
_entity_poly.entity_id
_entity_poly.type
_entity_poly.pdbx_seq_one_letter_code
_entity_poly.pdbx_strand_id
1 'polypeptide(L)'
;MIIWIASYPKSGNTWVRLFLRSYFCKEEKQFSINQKEADEFKINQFPNLNILKEMNINYNNFLSISENWISMQERINLNNKVNFLKTHNAMCTINNHKFTNKQNTAGIIYIVRDPRDIVISYSHHLNQTYDQVINGMLDSKNQELAQVKKERFSSTILGKWSDHYNS
;
A
#
# COMPACT_ATOMS: atom_id res chain seq x y z
N MET A 1 -8.45 -12.97 7.39
CA MET A 1 -7.42 -12.11 8.01
C MET A 1 -6.45 -11.58 6.96
N ILE A 2 -5.79 -10.45 7.19
CA ILE A 2 -4.94 -9.76 6.21
C ILE A 2 -3.46 -10.12 6.40
N ILE A 3 -2.78 -10.42 5.30
CA ILE A 3 -1.31 -10.41 5.19
C ILE A 3 -0.92 -9.16 4.41
N TRP A 4 -0.19 -8.27 5.05
CA TRP A 4 0.26 -7.01 4.46
C TRP A 4 1.53 -7.20 3.63
N ILE A 5 1.54 -6.65 2.41
CA ILE A 5 2.74 -6.42 1.62
C ILE A 5 3.06 -4.93 1.74
N ALA A 6 3.85 -4.60 2.76
CA ALA A 6 4.13 -3.22 3.15
C ALA A 6 5.52 -2.79 2.68
N SER A 7 5.66 -1.54 2.27
CA SER A 7 6.94 -0.96 1.86
C SER A 7 6.86 0.55 1.75
N TYR A 8 7.96 1.23 1.93
CA TYR A 8 8.11 2.57 1.37
C TYR A 8 7.99 2.51 -0.17
N PRO A 9 7.47 3.56 -0.85
CA PRO A 9 7.41 3.59 -2.31
C PRO A 9 8.76 3.26 -2.96
N LYS A 10 8.74 2.59 -4.11
CA LYS A 10 9.93 2.20 -4.90
C LYS A 10 10.87 1.18 -4.25
N SER A 11 10.48 0.55 -3.14
CA SER A 11 11.27 -0.50 -2.47
C SER A 11 11.15 -1.89 -3.11
N GLY A 12 10.40 -2.07 -4.20
CA GLY A 12 10.28 -3.37 -4.87
C GLY A 12 8.96 -4.11 -4.63
N ASN A 13 7.94 -3.46 -4.07
CA ASN A 13 6.63 -4.05 -3.79
C ASN A 13 6.02 -4.78 -5.01
N THR A 14 6.16 -4.22 -6.22
CA THR A 14 5.67 -4.85 -7.45
C THR A 14 6.35 -6.20 -7.72
N TRP A 15 7.66 -6.31 -7.51
CA TRP A 15 8.41 -7.55 -7.70
C TRP A 15 7.94 -8.66 -6.74
N VAL A 16 7.79 -8.33 -5.46
CA VAL A 16 7.31 -9.29 -4.46
C VAL A 16 5.89 -9.75 -4.78
N ARG A 17 5.02 -8.86 -5.21
CA ARG A 17 3.65 -9.21 -5.61
C ARG A 17 3.61 -10.12 -6.83
N LEU A 18 4.44 -9.86 -7.84
CA LEU A 18 4.56 -10.71 -9.02
C LEU A 18 5.12 -12.09 -8.65
N PHE A 19 6.11 -12.14 -7.76
CA PHE A 19 6.66 -13.39 -7.24
C PHE A 19 5.59 -14.21 -6.50
N LEU A 20 4.88 -13.60 -5.56
CA LEU A 20 3.81 -14.28 -4.81
C LEU A 20 2.70 -14.77 -5.75
N ARG A 21 2.33 -13.97 -6.74
CA ARG A 21 1.36 -14.37 -7.75
C ARG A 21 1.85 -15.59 -8.52
N SER A 22 3.08 -15.58 -9.02
CA SER A 22 3.67 -16.71 -9.74
C SER A 22 3.75 -17.97 -8.88
N TYR A 23 4.02 -17.81 -7.58
CA TYR A 23 4.12 -18.92 -6.64
C TYR A 23 2.78 -19.57 -6.31
N PHE A 24 1.73 -18.76 -6.12
CA PHE A 24 0.40 -19.25 -5.72
C PHE A 24 -0.51 -19.60 -6.90
N CYS A 25 -0.32 -18.99 -8.07
CA CYS A 25 -1.07 -19.35 -9.28
C CYS A 25 -0.39 -20.57 -9.95
N LYS A 26 -0.98 -21.74 -9.80
CA LYS A 26 -0.52 -23.01 -10.39
C LYS A 26 -0.89 -23.18 -11.87
N GLU A 27 -1.15 -22.11 -12.61
CA GLU A 27 -1.43 -22.25 -14.03
C GLU A 27 -0.17 -22.68 -14.80
N GLU A 28 -0.25 -23.78 -15.53
CA GLU A 28 0.78 -24.32 -16.45
C GLU A 28 1.10 -23.38 -17.64
N LYS A 29 0.45 -22.24 -17.72
CA LYS A 29 0.70 -21.23 -18.76
C LYS A 29 1.86 -20.33 -18.34
N GLN A 30 2.78 -20.14 -19.29
CA GLN A 30 3.92 -19.24 -19.11
C GLN A 30 3.48 -17.91 -18.49
N PHE A 31 4.00 -17.63 -17.29
CA PHE A 31 3.74 -16.37 -16.59
C PHE A 31 4.27 -15.22 -17.42
N SER A 32 3.38 -14.33 -17.86
CA SER A 32 3.76 -13.08 -18.53
C SER A 32 3.53 -11.91 -17.59
N ILE A 33 4.56 -11.08 -17.39
CA ILE A 33 4.49 -9.85 -16.58
C ILE A 33 3.40 -8.90 -17.09
N ASN A 34 3.08 -8.95 -18.38
CA ASN A 34 2.10 -8.10 -19.05
C ASN A 34 0.67 -8.67 -19.04
N GLN A 35 0.46 -9.89 -18.55
CA GLN A 35 -0.90 -10.42 -18.41
C GLN A 35 -1.66 -9.63 -17.34
N LYS A 36 -2.85 -9.17 -17.72
CA LYS A 36 -3.80 -8.61 -16.76
C LYS A 36 -4.02 -9.64 -15.64
N GLU A 37 -4.03 -9.19 -14.41
CA GLU A 37 -4.13 -10.02 -13.21
C GLU A 37 -5.20 -11.11 -13.39
N ALA A 38 -4.80 -12.38 -13.35
CA ALA A 38 -5.74 -13.48 -13.29
C ALA A 38 -6.55 -13.35 -11.99
N ASP A 39 -7.85 -13.59 -12.06
CA ASP A 39 -8.78 -13.27 -10.97
C ASP A 39 -8.56 -14.07 -9.68
N GLU A 40 -7.82 -15.18 -9.73
CA GLU A 40 -7.68 -16.11 -8.60
C GLU A 40 -6.78 -15.63 -7.46
N PHE A 41 -5.70 -14.88 -7.75
CA PHE A 41 -4.79 -14.35 -6.73
C PHE A 41 -4.52 -12.86 -6.96
N LYS A 42 -5.35 -12.02 -6.36
CA LYS A 42 -5.26 -10.57 -6.51
C LYS A 42 -4.76 -9.91 -5.24
N ILE A 43 -3.63 -9.19 -5.35
CA ILE A 43 -3.11 -8.35 -4.27
C ILE A 43 -3.56 -6.91 -4.52
N ASN A 44 -4.67 -6.53 -3.88
CA ASN A 44 -5.21 -5.18 -4.00
C ASN A 44 -4.45 -4.19 -3.12
N GLN A 45 -4.43 -2.93 -3.56
CA GLN A 45 -3.97 -1.84 -2.71
C GLN A 45 -5.01 -1.56 -1.62
N PHE A 46 -4.55 -1.21 -0.42
CA PHE A 46 -5.38 -0.74 0.68
C PHE A 46 -4.96 0.68 1.09
N PRO A 47 -5.94 1.57 1.29
CA PRO A 47 -7.32 1.43 0.86
C PRO A 47 -7.45 1.50 -0.67
N ASN A 48 -8.56 1.02 -1.23
CA ASN A 48 -8.88 1.15 -2.65
C ASN A 48 -10.28 1.76 -2.84
N LEU A 49 -10.55 2.27 -4.05
CA LEU A 49 -11.82 2.95 -4.34
C LEU A 49 -13.06 2.08 -4.14
N ASN A 50 -12.94 0.77 -4.38
CA ASN A 50 -14.11 -0.11 -4.28
C ASN A 50 -14.63 -0.18 -2.85
N ILE A 51 -13.73 -0.43 -1.87
CA ILE A 51 -14.13 -0.48 -0.46
C ILE A 51 -14.61 0.89 0.06
N LEU A 52 -13.98 1.98 -0.39
CA LEU A 52 -14.37 3.33 0.00
C LEU A 52 -15.78 3.67 -0.50
N LYS A 53 -16.09 3.35 -1.76
CA LYS A 53 -17.43 3.53 -2.34
C LYS A 53 -18.48 2.61 -1.69
N GLU A 54 -18.13 1.34 -1.50
CA GLU A 54 -19.03 0.36 -0.86
C GLU A 54 -19.46 0.81 0.54
N MET A 55 -18.55 1.42 1.30
CA MET A 55 -18.79 1.90 2.65
C MET A 55 -19.22 3.39 2.74
N ASN A 56 -19.46 4.04 1.59
CA ASN A 56 -19.79 5.48 1.51
C ASN A 56 -18.81 6.40 2.23
N ILE A 57 -17.51 6.06 2.24
CA ILE A 57 -16.46 6.84 2.87
C ILE A 57 -16.05 7.99 1.94
N ASN A 58 -15.95 9.21 2.50
CA ASN A 58 -15.47 10.36 1.73
C ASN A 58 -13.97 10.22 1.44
N TYR A 59 -13.63 9.76 0.23
CA TYR A 59 -12.26 9.52 -0.21
C TYR A 59 -11.48 10.79 -0.60
N ASN A 60 -12.14 11.97 -0.61
CA ASN A 60 -11.46 13.27 -0.79
C ASN A 60 -10.96 13.84 0.54
N ASN A 61 -11.29 13.23 1.66
CA ASN A 61 -10.89 13.64 3.00
C ASN A 61 -10.05 12.52 3.64
N PHE A 62 -8.77 12.82 3.88
CA PHE A 62 -7.85 11.85 4.48
C PHE A 62 -8.28 11.43 5.90
N LEU A 63 -8.81 12.35 6.72
CA LEU A 63 -9.29 12.02 8.06
C LEU A 63 -10.44 11.02 8.00
N SER A 64 -11.40 11.23 7.10
CA SER A 64 -12.48 10.27 6.88
C SER A 64 -11.98 8.88 6.51
N ILE A 65 -10.90 8.79 5.72
CA ILE A 65 -10.30 7.50 5.36
C ILE A 65 -9.62 6.86 6.57
N SER A 66 -8.83 7.63 7.33
CA SER A 66 -8.08 7.09 8.47
C SER A 66 -8.99 6.64 9.62
N GLU A 67 -10.07 7.36 9.88
CA GLU A 67 -11.11 6.98 10.84
C GLU A 67 -11.74 5.63 10.53
N ASN A 68 -11.77 5.24 9.26
CA ASN A 68 -12.38 4.02 8.78
C ASN A 68 -11.39 2.88 8.45
N TRP A 69 -10.10 3.02 8.74
CA TRP A 69 -9.10 1.98 8.43
C TRP A 69 -9.46 0.62 9.01
N ILE A 70 -9.84 0.58 10.28
CA ILE A 70 -10.17 -0.69 10.96
C ILE A 70 -11.47 -1.27 10.41
N SER A 71 -12.53 -0.49 10.29
CA SER A 71 -13.82 -0.95 9.77
C SER A 71 -13.73 -1.47 8.32
N MET A 72 -12.91 -0.84 7.47
CA MET A 72 -12.63 -1.36 6.13
C MET A 72 -11.94 -2.73 6.17
N GLN A 73 -11.00 -2.94 7.10
CA GLN A 73 -10.30 -4.22 7.26
C GLN A 73 -11.24 -5.30 7.79
N GLU A 74 -12.09 -4.98 8.76
CA GLU A 74 -13.15 -5.86 9.26
C GLU A 74 -14.07 -6.28 8.12
N ARG A 75 -14.51 -5.32 7.29
CA ARG A 75 -15.34 -5.60 6.12
C ARG A 75 -14.68 -6.57 5.14
N ILE A 76 -13.37 -6.38 4.85
CA ILE A 76 -12.60 -7.28 3.99
C ILE A 76 -12.53 -8.69 4.62
N ASN A 77 -12.35 -8.78 5.93
CA ASN A 77 -12.16 -10.04 6.63
C ASN A 77 -13.46 -10.87 6.78
N LEU A 78 -14.63 -10.30 6.51
CA LEU A 78 -15.92 -11.04 6.52
C LEU A 78 -15.94 -12.20 5.52
N ASN A 79 -15.06 -12.22 4.52
CA ASN A 79 -14.95 -13.32 3.57
C ASN A 79 -14.35 -14.61 4.18
N ASN A 80 -13.86 -14.56 5.42
CA ASN A 80 -13.20 -15.67 6.14
C ASN A 80 -11.99 -16.27 5.41
N LYS A 81 -11.36 -15.51 4.52
CA LYS A 81 -10.16 -15.92 3.76
C LYS A 81 -8.91 -15.17 4.23
N VAL A 82 -7.76 -15.68 3.81
CA VAL A 82 -6.51 -14.90 3.90
C VAL A 82 -6.48 -13.93 2.72
N ASN A 83 -6.41 -12.64 3.03
CA ASN A 83 -6.37 -11.56 2.05
C ASN A 83 -4.98 -10.94 2.01
N PHE A 84 -4.31 -10.98 0.85
CA PHE A 84 -3.06 -10.25 0.65
C PHE A 84 -3.37 -8.83 0.19
N LEU A 85 -2.92 -7.84 0.95
CA LEU A 85 -3.12 -6.43 0.62
C LEU A 85 -1.79 -5.68 0.55
N LYS A 86 -1.65 -4.85 -0.47
CA LYS A 86 -0.52 -3.94 -0.61
C LYS A 86 -0.78 -2.64 0.14
N THR A 87 0.23 -2.15 0.85
CA THR A 87 0.21 -0.80 1.41
C THR A 87 1.55 -0.09 1.28
N HIS A 88 1.50 1.25 1.24
CA HIS A 88 2.64 2.14 1.45
C HIS A 88 2.44 3.01 2.69
N ASN A 89 1.39 2.77 3.47
CA ASN A 89 1.23 3.46 4.74
C ASN A 89 2.27 2.98 5.75
N ALA A 90 2.85 3.94 6.48
CA ALA A 90 3.54 3.65 7.73
C ALA A 90 2.56 3.02 8.73
N MET A 91 3.05 2.21 9.66
CA MET A 91 2.23 1.67 10.75
C MET A 91 2.02 2.74 11.81
N CYS A 92 1.11 3.66 11.54
CA CYS A 92 0.89 4.88 12.31
C CYS A 92 -0.49 4.93 12.99
N THR A 93 -0.62 5.89 13.89
CA THR A 93 -1.89 6.26 14.50
C THR A 93 -2.17 7.73 14.21
N ILE A 94 -3.36 8.05 13.69
CA ILE A 94 -3.79 9.41 13.37
C ILE A 94 -5.05 9.72 14.12
N ASN A 95 -5.05 10.80 14.90
CA ASN A 95 -6.21 11.17 15.72
C ASN A 95 -6.82 9.97 16.48
N ASN A 96 -5.99 9.16 17.11
CA ASN A 96 -6.34 7.91 17.80
C ASN A 96 -6.83 6.75 16.90
N HIS A 97 -6.83 6.90 15.58
CA HIS A 97 -7.16 5.82 14.63
C HIS A 97 -5.90 5.10 14.18
N LYS A 98 -5.75 3.85 14.59
CA LYS A 98 -4.61 3.00 14.19
C LYS A 98 -4.78 2.51 12.75
N PHE A 99 -3.66 2.44 12.01
CA PHE A 99 -3.69 1.89 10.65
C PHE A 99 -4.22 0.46 10.60
N THR A 100 -3.78 -0.40 11.54
CA THR A 100 -4.26 -1.79 11.66
C THR A 100 -4.19 -2.26 13.11
N ASN A 101 -4.70 -3.47 13.37
CA ASN A 101 -4.67 -4.13 14.66
C ASN A 101 -4.42 -5.64 14.53
N LYS A 102 -4.17 -6.30 15.65
CA LYS A 102 -3.90 -7.76 15.72
C LYS A 102 -5.10 -8.60 15.30
N GLN A 103 -6.32 -8.12 15.49
CA GLN A 103 -7.54 -8.83 15.14
C GLN A 103 -7.73 -8.95 13.62
N ASN A 104 -7.27 -7.95 12.87
CA ASN A 104 -7.41 -7.90 11.43
C ASN A 104 -6.19 -8.44 10.66
N THR A 105 -5.02 -8.50 11.31
CA THR A 105 -3.75 -8.81 10.67
C THR A 105 -3.27 -10.22 11.04
N ALA A 106 -3.00 -11.04 10.03
CA ALA A 106 -2.36 -12.35 10.17
C ALA A 106 -0.84 -12.25 10.11
N GLY A 107 -0.30 -11.29 9.34
CA GLY A 107 1.14 -11.10 9.18
C GLY A 107 1.50 -9.93 8.28
N ILE A 108 2.79 -9.60 8.26
CA ILE A 108 3.34 -8.49 7.48
C ILE A 108 4.60 -8.96 6.77
N ILE A 109 4.67 -8.72 5.46
CA ILE A 109 5.90 -8.81 4.65
C ILE A 109 6.33 -7.37 4.41
N TYR A 110 7.34 -6.91 5.15
CA TYR A 110 7.87 -5.55 5.01
C TYR A 110 9.10 -5.56 4.10
N ILE A 111 9.02 -4.80 2.99
CA ILE A 111 10.05 -4.77 1.96
C ILE A 111 10.87 -3.49 2.14
N VAL A 112 12.16 -3.67 2.38
CA VAL A 112 13.14 -2.59 2.59
C VAL A 112 14.09 -2.50 1.40
N ARG A 113 14.46 -1.27 1.07
CA ARG A 113 15.47 -0.97 0.05
C ARG A 113 16.36 0.16 0.54
N ASP A 114 17.62 0.19 0.09
CA ASP A 114 18.53 1.30 0.35
C ASP A 114 17.89 2.64 -0.05
N PRO A 115 17.81 3.64 0.85
CA PRO A 115 17.16 4.92 0.55
C PRO A 115 17.83 5.68 -0.62
N ARG A 116 19.13 5.48 -0.85
CA ARG A 116 19.84 6.08 -1.99
C ARG A 116 19.30 5.56 -3.32
N ASP A 117 19.02 4.26 -3.40
CA ASP A 117 18.40 3.65 -4.57
C ASP A 117 16.93 4.07 -4.73
N ILE A 118 16.22 4.30 -3.61
CA ILE A 118 14.86 4.83 -3.62
C ILE A 118 14.85 6.22 -4.24
N VAL A 119 15.76 7.12 -3.84
CA VAL A 119 15.86 8.48 -4.39
C VAL A 119 15.94 8.44 -5.92
N ILE A 120 16.83 7.63 -6.49
CA ILE A 120 16.99 7.51 -7.94
C ILE A 120 15.68 7.04 -8.60
N SER A 121 15.10 5.96 -8.09
CA SER A 121 13.89 5.37 -8.66
C SER A 121 12.66 6.27 -8.49
N TYR A 122 12.61 7.04 -7.41
CA TYR A 122 11.46 7.89 -7.09
C TYR A 122 11.51 9.21 -7.86
N SER A 123 12.72 9.78 -8.08
CA SER A 123 12.92 10.96 -8.91
C SER A 123 12.38 10.75 -10.35
N HIS A 124 12.74 9.61 -10.95
CA HIS A 124 12.19 9.23 -12.27
C HIS A 124 10.68 9.03 -12.24
N HIS A 125 10.14 8.45 -11.17
CA HIS A 125 8.70 8.17 -11.06
C HIS A 125 7.86 9.44 -10.90
N LEU A 126 8.36 10.41 -10.12
CA LEU A 126 7.69 11.66 -9.83
C LEU A 126 8.05 12.78 -10.81
N ASN A 127 9.05 12.57 -11.67
CA ASN A 127 9.66 13.61 -12.52
C ASN A 127 10.15 14.80 -11.69
N GLN A 128 10.89 14.49 -10.61
CA GLN A 128 11.44 15.45 -9.64
C GLN A 128 12.96 15.33 -9.58
N THR A 129 13.64 16.38 -9.08
CA THR A 129 15.08 16.32 -8.80
C THR A 129 15.36 15.44 -7.59
N TYR A 130 16.62 14.98 -7.45
CA TYR A 130 17.03 14.19 -6.29
C TYR A 130 16.83 14.95 -4.98
N ASP A 131 17.15 16.25 -4.95
CA ASP A 131 16.98 17.08 -3.75
C ASP A 131 15.53 17.21 -3.33
N GLN A 132 14.61 17.36 -4.29
CA GLN A 132 13.16 17.38 -4.01
C GLN A 132 12.69 16.07 -3.39
N VAL A 133 13.15 14.94 -3.93
CA VAL A 133 12.79 13.61 -3.39
C VAL A 133 13.41 13.40 -2.02
N ILE A 134 14.69 13.77 -1.82
CA ILE A 134 15.37 13.67 -0.52
C ILE A 134 14.61 14.49 0.53
N ASN A 135 14.27 15.74 0.22
CA ASN A 135 13.48 16.58 1.13
C ASN A 135 12.13 15.96 1.48
N GLY A 136 11.42 15.38 0.50
CA GLY A 136 10.20 14.62 0.75
C GLY A 136 10.41 13.41 1.65
N MET A 137 11.50 12.65 1.46
CA MET A 137 11.83 11.49 2.28
C MET A 137 12.28 11.85 3.72
N LEU A 138 12.67 13.09 3.95
CA LEU A 138 13.01 13.64 5.27
C LEU A 138 11.85 14.37 5.95
N ASP A 139 10.76 14.58 5.25
CA ASP A 139 9.59 15.28 5.80
C ASP A 139 8.70 14.31 6.60
N SER A 140 8.51 14.60 7.89
CA SER A 140 7.64 13.84 8.78
C SER A 140 6.15 13.95 8.43
N LYS A 141 5.77 14.97 7.67
CA LYS A 141 4.39 15.20 7.21
C LYS A 141 4.15 14.70 5.80
N ASN A 142 5.10 13.94 5.24
CA ASN A 142 4.99 13.42 3.89
C ASN A 142 3.74 12.53 3.74
N GLN A 143 2.77 13.04 3.00
CA GLN A 143 1.50 12.38 2.72
C GLN A 143 1.25 12.44 1.23
N GLU A 144 0.96 11.30 0.63
CA GLU A 144 0.46 11.24 -0.73
C GLU A 144 -1.07 11.14 -0.71
N LEU A 145 -1.74 12.25 -0.97
CA LEU A 145 -3.14 12.24 -1.41
C LEU A 145 -3.12 12.20 -2.92
N ALA A 146 -3.12 11.01 -3.49
CA ALA A 146 -3.21 10.88 -4.93
C ALA A 146 -4.64 11.15 -5.37
N GLN A 147 -4.78 12.22 -6.14
CA GLN A 147 -6.00 12.51 -6.87
C GLN A 147 -6.40 11.33 -7.73
N VAL A 148 -7.69 11.08 -7.81
CA VAL A 148 -8.29 10.08 -8.70
C VAL A 148 -8.00 10.46 -10.15
N LYS A 149 -6.86 10.01 -10.67
CA LYS A 149 -6.59 10.02 -12.11
C LYS A 149 -6.79 8.59 -12.62
N LYS A 150 -7.78 8.40 -13.51
CA LYS A 150 -8.04 7.13 -14.22
C LYS A 150 -8.18 5.91 -13.28
N GLU A 151 -9.13 5.95 -12.34
CA GLU A 151 -9.47 4.80 -11.46
C GLU A 151 -8.36 4.36 -10.48
N ARG A 152 -7.26 5.08 -10.39
CA ARG A 152 -6.21 4.80 -9.42
C ARG A 152 -6.36 5.76 -8.24
N PHE A 153 -6.64 5.18 -7.09
CA PHE A 153 -6.70 5.89 -5.83
C PHE A 153 -5.50 5.48 -4.96
N SER A 154 -4.85 6.45 -4.37
CA SER A 154 -3.84 6.24 -3.33
C SER A 154 -4.05 7.26 -2.23
N SER A 155 -4.21 6.80 -1.02
CA SER A 155 -4.18 7.62 0.19
C SER A 155 -3.14 7.01 1.10
N THR A 156 -2.01 7.69 1.25
CA THR A 156 -0.83 7.10 1.89
C THR A 156 -0.17 8.10 2.81
N ILE A 157 0.11 7.69 4.04
CA ILE A 157 1.00 8.39 4.95
C ILE A 157 2.36 7.71 4.90
N LEU A 158 3.33 8.45 4.42
CA LEU A 158 4.70 7.98 4.33
C LEU A 158 5.51 8.37 5.57
N GLY A 159 5.41 9.63 6.00
CA GLY A 159 6.33 10.20 6.96
C GLY A 159 7.78 10.21 6.45
N LYS A 160 8.74 10.38 7.32
CA LYS A 160 10.16 10.20 6.97
C LYS A 160 10.42 8.74 6.60
N TRP A 161 11.36 8.52 5.71
CA TRP A 161 11.77 7.16 5.37
C TRP A 161 12.21 6.36 6.61
N SER A 162 12.99 6.97 7.52
CA SER A 162 13.43 6.33 8.76
C SER A 162 12.27 5.96 9.69
N ASP A 163 11.28 6.85 9.81
CA ASP A 163 10.12 6.62 10.68
C ASP A 163 9.22 5.53 10.11
N HIS A 164 9.08 5.50 8.78
CA HIS A 164 8.36 4.43 8.08
C HIS A 164 9.03 3.07 8.26
N TYR A 165 10.36 3.04 8.27
CA TYR A 165 11.14 1.83 8.50
C TYR A 165 10.99 1.31 9.93
N ASN A 166 10.88 2.21 10.92
CA ASN A 166 10.79 1.89 12.34
C ASN A 166 9.34 1.74 12.84
N SER A 167 8.33 1.91 11.98
CA SER A 167 6.92 1.88 12.35
C SER A 167 6.32 0.49 12.59
#